data_919cb9c0290e05575f93c223e98b321c
#
_entry.id   919cb9c0290e05575f93c223e98b321c
#
_cell.length_a   1.000
_cell.length_b   1.000
_cell.length_c   1.000
_cell.angle_alpha   90.00
_cell.angle_beta   90.00
_cell.angle_gamma   90.00
#
_symmetry.space_group_name_H-M   'P 1'
#
loop_
_entity.id
_entity.type
_entity.pdbx_description
1 polymer ?
#
loop_
_entity_poly.entity_id
_entity_poly.type
_entity_poly.pdbx_seq_one_letter_code
_entity_poly.pdbx_strand_id
1 'polypeptide(L)'
;MAAIPARLVAFPELSARFVPVWRRNMLVWRKLALASVLGNIADPLLYMVALGYGLGSMVGEVGGMPYVAFIGTGMVCQSAMFTASFEAMYSAFSRMHVQRTWEGIINAPIALDDVVLAE
;
A
#
# COMPACT_ATOMS: atom_id res chain seq x y z
N MET A 1 3.78 -26.43 -27.41
CA MET A 1 3.89 -25.01 -27.04
C MET A 1 2.51 -24.40 -27.17
N ALA A 2 1.83 -24.18 -26.07
CA ALA A 2 0.54 -23.48 -26.07
C ALA A 2 0.79 -21.99 -26.37
N ALA A 3 0.20 -21.50 -27.45
CA ALA A 3 0.29 -20.09 -27.81
C ALA A 3 -0.33 -19.25 -26.65
N ILE A 4 0.45 -18.37 -26.07
CA ILE A 4 -0.03 -17.40 -25.09
C ILE A 4 -1.11 -16.57 -25.80
N PRO A 5 -2.35 -16.53 -25.32
CA PRO A 5 -3.40 -15.77 -25.99
C PRO A 5 -2.99 -14.30 -26.06
N ALA A 6 -3.10 -13.72 -27.24
CA ALA A 6 -2.67 -12.34 -27.51
C ALA A 6 -3.24 -11.28 -26.56
N ARG A 7 -4.31 -11.61 -25.84
CA ARG A 7 -4.91 -10.77 -24.81
C ARG A 7 -4.06 -10.56 -23.56
N LEU A 8 -3.06 -11.41 -23.28
CA LEU A 8 -2.14 -11.23 -22.15
C LEU A 8 -1.05 -10.17 -22.41
N VAL A 9 -0.94 -9.70 -23.65
CA VAL A 9 0.05 -8.69 -24.06
C VAL A 9 -0.64 -7.37 -24.47
N ALA A 10 -1.99 -7.32 -24.47
CA ALA A 10 -2.72 -6.10 -24.76
C ALA A 10 -2.64 -5.14 -23.56
N PHE A 11 -2.43 -3.86 -23.83
CA PHE A 11 -2.54 -2.83 -22.81
C PHE A 11 -3.96 -2.83 -22.22
N PRO A 12 -4.12 -2.61 -20.90
CA PRO A 12 -5.42 -2.57 -20.27
C PRO A 12 -6.32 -1.50 -20.92
N GLU A 13 -7.53 -1.86 -21.29
CA GLU A 13 -8.52 -0.92 -21.80
C GLU A 13 -9.07 -0.10 -20.62
N LEU A 14 -8.46 1.05 -20.38
CA LEU A 14 -8.84 1.96 -19.30
C LEU A 14 -10.19 2.60 -19.64
N SER A 15 -11.22 2.21 -18.95
CA SER A 15 -12.57 2.79 -19.02
C SER A 15 -12.83 3.67 -17.79
N ALA A 16 -13.62 4.72 -17.92
CA ALA A 16 -14.04 5.54 -16.77
C ALA A 16 -14.84 4.74 -15.71
N ARG A 17 -15.09 3.45 -15.95
CA ARG A 17 -15.80 2.55 -15.04
C ARG A 17 -15.00 2.16 -13.80
N PHE A 18 -13.68 2.41 -13.77
CA PHE A 18 -12.88 2.26 -12.55
C PHE A 18 -13.26 3.26 -11.45
N VAL A 19 -13.81 4.44 -11.83
CA VAL A 19 -14.13 5.52 -10.88
C VAL A 19 -15.10 5.11 -9.78
N PRO A 20 -16.23 4.40 -10.04
CA PRO A 20 -17.10 3.92 -8.97
C PRO A 20 -16.41 2.96 -8.01
N VAL A 21 -15.54 2.08 -8.50
CA VAL A 21 -14.79 1.12 -7.68
C VAL A 21 -13.79 1.86 -6.80
N TRP A 22 -13.00 2.77 -7.38
CA TRP A 22 -12.08 3.64 -6.65
C TRP A 22 -12.79 4.47 -5.56
N ARG A 23 -13.95 5.08 -5.90
CA ARG A 23 -14.75 5.85 -4.94
C ARG A 23 -15.24 4.99 -3.77
N ARG A 24 -15.63 3.75 -4.03
CA ARG A 24 -16.01 2.79 -2.99
C ARG A 24 -14.80 2.51 -2.07
N ASN A 25 -13.63 2.21 -2.63
CA ASN A 25 -12.43 1.94 -1.86
C ASN A 25 -12.02 3.16 -1.02
N MET A 26 -12.11 4.37 -1.59
CA MET A 26 -11.87 5.62 -0.88
C MET A 26 -12.84 5.84 0.29
N LEU A 27 -14.12 5.50 0.13
CA LEU A 27 -15.10 5.62 1.20
C LEU A 27 -14.84 4.62 2.35
N VAL A 28 -14.39 3.41 2.04
CA VAL A 28 -13.98 2.41 3.02
C VAL A 28 -12.74 2.90 3.76
N TRP A 29 -11.74 3.37 3.00
CA TRP A 29 -10.50 3.91 3.57
C TRP A 29 -10.77 5.08 4.53
N ARG A 30 -11.64 6.03 4.16
CA ARG A 30 -12.00 7.16 5.02
C ARG A 30 -12.53 6.74 6.40
N LYS A 31 -13.26 5.64 6.49
CA LYS A 31 -13.76 5.12 7.78
C LYS A 31 -12.64 4.60 8.68
N LEU A 32 -11.57 4.08 8.08
CA LEU A 32 -10.43 3.51 8.78
C LEU A 32 -9.21 4.45 8.80
N ALA A 33 -9.31 5.61 8.12
CA ALA A 33 -8.20 6.54 7.91
C ALA A 33 -7.53 6.96 9.21
N LEU A 34 -8.31 7.30 10.24
CA LEU A 34 -7.76 7.72 11.52
C LEU A 34 -6.91 6.62 12.17
N ALA A 35 -7.42 5.40 12.22
CA ALA A 35 -6.68 4.27 12.79
C ALA A 35 -5.43 3.92 11.95
N SER A 36 -5.56 3.94 10.60
CA SER A 36 -4.44 3.67 9.69
C SER A 36 -3.35 4.74 9.78
N VAL A 37 -3.73 6.01 9.80
CA VAL A 37 -2.78 7.13 9.91
C VAL A 37 -2.06 7.10 11.25
N LEU A 38 -2.80 6.90 12.35
CA LEU A 38 -2.20 6.80 13.68
C LEU A 38 -1.23 5.62 13.77
N GLY A 39 -1.59 4.45 13.27
CA GLY A 39 -0.70 3.27 13.24
C GLY A 39 0.56 3.51 12.41
N ASN A 40 0.40 4.03 11.20
CA ASN A 40 1.53 4.28 10.29
C ASN A 40 2.47 5.40 10.76
N ILE A 41 2.01 6.33 11.61
CA ILE A 41 2.85 7.37 12.19
C ILE A 41 3.45 6.92 13.53
N ALA A 42 2.69 6.19 14.34
CA ALA A 42 3.14 5.78 15.67
C ALA A 42 4.36 4.85 15.59
N ASP A 43 4.39 3.90 14.67
CA ASP A 43 5.48 2.96 14.49
C ASP A 43 6.83 3.63 14.20
N PRO A 44 6.98 4.47 13.16
CA PRO A 44 8.21 5.21 12.91
C PRO A 44 8.62 6.12 14.07
N LEU A 45 7.66 6.79 14.73
CA LEU A 45 7.97 7.65 15.87
C LEU A 45 8.51 6.86 17.06
N LEU A 46 7.90 5.73 17.39
CA LEU A 46 8.41 4.86 18.47
C LEU A 46 9.84 4.39 18.20
N TYR A 47 10.12 3.96 16.96
CA TYR A 47 11.48 3.58 16.57
C TYR A 47 12.46 4.75 16.59
N MET A 48 12.04 5.93 16.11
CA MET A 48 12.88 7.14 16.16
C MET A 48 13.20 7.53 17.60
N VAL A 49 12.23 7.46 18.50
CA VAL A 49 12.46 7.76 19.91
C VAL A 49 13.35 6.69 20.56
N ALA A 50 13.03 5.43 20.41
CA ALA A 50 13.76 4.33 21.06
C ALA A 50 15.20 4.23 20.55
N LEU A 51 15.40 4.18 19.24
CA LEU A 51 16.73 4.00 18.63
C LEU A 51 17.44 5.35 18.45
N GLY A 52 16.72 6.39 18.02
CA GLY A 52 17.30 7.70 17.76
C GLY A 52 17.90 8.35 19.01
N TYR A 53 17.16 8.33 20.11
CA TYR A 53 17.66 8.86 21.38
C TYR A 53 18.48 7.83 22.15
N GLY A 54 18.09 6.55 22.14
CA GLY A 54 18.82 5.50 22.87
C GLY A 54 20.20 5.27 22.29
N LEU A 55 20.31 4.91 21.01
CA LEU A 55 21.57 4.66 20.34
C LEU A 55 22.24 5.96 19.84
N GLY A 56 21.48 6.98 19.54
CA GLY A 56 22.00 8.24 19.00
C GLY A 56 22.99 8.93 19.93
N SER A 57 22.84 8.80 21.24
CA SER A 57 23.81 9.30 22.23
C SER A 57 25.15 8.56 22.20
N MET A 58 25.17 7.31 21.72
CA MET A 58 26.38 6.49 21.62
C MET A 58 27.04 6.58 20.24
N VAL A 59 26.24 6.71 19.16
CA VAL A 59 26.71 6.68 17.77
C VAL A 59 27.09 8.08 17.28
N GLY A 60 26.42 9.12 17.77
CA GLY A 60 26.69 10.52 17.39
C GLY A 60 26.22 10.82 15.96
N GLU A 61 27.14 10.97 15.02
CA GLU A 61 26.86 11.32 13.62
C GLU A 61 27.16 10.16 12.66
N VAL A 62 26.33 10.02 11.63
CA VAL A 62 26.50 9.05 10.55
C VAL A 62 26.44 9.80 9.23
N GLY A 63 27.55 9.76 8.45
CA GLY A 63 27.62 10.43 7.16
C GLY A 63 27.48 11.95 7.21
N GLY A 64 27.85 12.60 8.33
CA GLY A 64 27.76 14.03 8.51
C GLY A 64 26.39 14.54 8.91
N MET A 65 25.49 13.64 9.32
CA MET A 65 24.17 14.00 9.84
C MET A 65 23.92 13.34 11.21
N PRO A 66 23.10 13.93 12.08
CA PRO A 66 22.72 13.32 13.35
C PRO A 66 22.08 11.95 13.14
N TYR A 67 22.41 10.98 13.99
CA TYR A 67 21.91 9.60 13.88
C TYR A 67 20.38 9.53 13.83
N VAL A 68 19.68 10.42 14.56
CA VAL A 68 18.22 10.50 14.54
C VAL A 68 17.66 10.83 13.16
N ALA A 69 18.32 11.74 12.42
CA ALA A 69 17.92 12.11 11.07
C ALA A 69 18.15 10.96 10.08
N PHE A 70 19.29 10.27 10.22
CA PHE A 70 19.60 9.08 9.42
C PHE A 70 18.57 7.96 9.61
N ILE A 71 18.25 7.62 10.85
CA ILE A 71 17.21 6.62 11.16
C ILE A 71 15.84 7.08 10.66
N GLY A 72 15.49 8.36 10.82
CA GLY A 72 14.21 8.90 10.38
C GLY A 72 13.96 8.73 8.88
N THR A 73 14.95 9.02 8.06
CA THR A 73 14.84 8.82 6.59
C THR A 73 14.67 7.34 6.22
N GLY A 74 15.43 6.46 6.87
CA GLY A 74 15.30 5.01 6.69
C GLY A 74 13.92 4.48 7.06
N MET A 75 13.38 4.93 8.20
CA MET A 75 12.06 4.52 8.70
C MET A 75 10.92 4.96 7.78
N VAL A 76 10.98 6.15 7.21
CA VAL A 76 9.98 6.62 6.24
C VAL A 76 9.98 5.72 4.98
N CYS A 77 11.15 5.44 4.44
CA CYS A 77 11.27 4.56 3.27
C CYS A 77 10.78 3.13 3.57
N GLN A 78 11.17 2.57 4.72
CA GLN A 78 10.75 1.25 5.15
C GLN A 78 9.23 1.17 5.35
N SER A 79 8.64 2.17 6.03
CA SER A 79 7.20 2.23 6.27
C SER A 79 6.41 2.27 4.97
N ALA A 80 6.83 3.10 4.01
CA ALA A 80 6.18 3.18 2.70
C ALA A 80 6.24 1.84 1.95
N MET A 81 7.41 1.20 1.92
CA MET A 81 7.60 -0.09 1.25
C MET A 81 6.80 -1.21 1.92
N PHE A 82 6.81 -1.25 3.25
CA PHE A 82 6.08 -2.26 4.03
C PHE A 82 4.56 -2.11 3.82
N THR A 83 4.04 -0.89 3.92
CA THR A 83 2.60 -0.62 3.74
C THR A 83 2.15 -0.99 2.32
N ALA A 84 2.89 -0.60 1.28
CA ALA A 84 2.57 -0.95 -0.09
C ALA A 84 2.60 -2.47 -0.32
N SER A 85 3.59 -3.17 0.22
CA SER A 85 3.72 -4.63 0.09
C SER A 85 2.60 -5.34 0.84
N PHE A 86 2.27 -4.90 2.06
CA PHE A 86 1.21 -5.48 2.85
C PHE A 86 -0.17 -5.29 2.20
N GLU A 87 -0.43 -4.11 1.67
CA GLU A 87 -1.67 -3.82 0.96
C GLU A 87 -1.80 -4.69 -0.29
N ALA A 88 -0.76 -4.78 -1.11
CA ALA A 88 -0.77 -5.59 -2.32
C ALA A 88 -0.91 -7.09 -2.04
N MET A 89 -0.15 -7.62 -1.07
CA MET A 89 -0.11 -9.06 -0.80
C MET A 89 -1.27 -9.56 0.05
N TYR A 90 -1.70 -8.80 1.04
CA TYR A 90 -2.67 -9.25 2.03
C TYR A 90 -4.06 -8.70 1.80
N SER A 91 -4.17 -7.40 1.64
CA SER A 91 -5.45 -6.72 1.53
C SER A 91 -6.13 -7.00 0.19
N ALA A 92 -5.40 -6.88 -0.92
CA ALA A 92 -5.90 -7.20 -2.26
C ALA A 92 -6.23 -8.70 -2.38
N PHE A 93 -5.36 -9.58 -1.88
CA PHE A 93 -5.59 -11.02 -1.87
C PHE A 93 -6.84 -11.39 -1.05
N SER A 94 -7.01 -10.78 0.12
CA SER A 94 -8.18 -11.01 0.97
C SER A 94 -9.47 -10.58 0.27
N ARG A 95 -9.48 -9.43 -0.41
CA ARG A 95 -10.63 -8.95 -1.18
C ARG A 95 -10.95 -9.87 -2.37
N MET A 96 -9.94 -10.42 -3.01
CA MET A 96 -10.11 -11.32 -4.16
C MET A 96 -10.62 -12.70 -3.75
N HIS A 97 -9.99 -13.34 -2.77
CA HIS A 97 -10.22 -14.76 -2.46
C HIS A 97 -11.12 -14.99 -1.23
N VAL A 98 -10.97 -14.19 -0.17
CA VAL A 98 -11.69 -14.42 1.08
C VAL A 98 -13.04 -13.72 1.07
N GLN A 99 -13.08 -12.46 0.76
CA GLN A 99 -14.29 -11.65 0.73
C GLN A 99 -15.08 -11.79 -0.58
N ARG A 100 -14.45 -12.33 -1.63
CA ARG A 100 -15.00 -12.47 -2.99
C ARG A 100 -15.61 -11.17 -3.52
N THR A 101 -15.08 -10.04 -3.07
CA THR A 101 -15.57 -8.70 -3.44
C THR A 101 -15.41 -8.48 -4.94
N TRP A 102 -14.33 -8.98 -5.53
CA TRP A 102 -14.06 -8.87 -6.96
C TRP A 102 -15.10 -9.65 -7.79
N GLU A 103 -15.52 -10.84 -7.34
CA GLU A 103 -16.58 -11.59 -8.01
C GLU A 103 -17.89 -10.79 -8.03
N GLY A 104 -18.22 -10.12 -6.91
CA GLY A 104 -19.38 -9.23 -6.86
C GLY A 104 -19.29 -8.03 -7.80
N ILE A 105 -18.11 -7.45 -7.98
CA ILE A 105 -17.90 -6.31 -8.87
C ILE A 105 -17.90 -6.73 -10.34
N ILE A 106 -17.31 -7.88 -10.68
CA ILE A 106 -17.24 -8.39 -12.06
C ILE A 106 -18.63 -8.85 -12.57
N ASN A 107 -19.57 -9.16 -11.68
CA ASN A 107 -20.96 -9.39 -12.08
C ASN A 107 -21.66 -8.12 -12.61
N ALA A 108 -21.11 -6.92 -12.37
CA ALA A 108 -21.49 -5.70 -13.07
C ALA A 108 -20.75 -5.60 -14.42
N PRO A 109 -21.19 -4.75 -15.37
CA PRO A 109 -20.52 -4.58 -16.66
C PRO A 109 -19.20 -3.79 -16.52
N ILE A 110 -18.26 -4.31 -15.72
CA ILE A 110 -16.95 -3.73 -15.40
C ILE A 110 -15.88 -4.74 -15.81
N ALA A 111 -14.84 -4.28 -16.51
CA ALA A 111 -13.73 -5.13 -16.89
C ALA A 111 -12.82 -5.43 -15.68
N LEU A 112 -12.16 -6.58 -15.68
CA LEU A 112 -11.19 -6.95 -14.64
C LEU A 112 -10.06 -5.91 -14.53
N ASP A 113 -9.63 -5.36 -15.67
CA ASP A 113 -8.59 -4.33 -15.74
C ASP A 113 -8.98 -3.06 -14.98
N ASP A 114 -10.26 -2.65 -15.05
CA ASP A 114 -10.80 -1.51 -14.31
C ASP A 114 -10.82 -1.76 -12.79
N VAL A 115 -11.05 -3.01 -12.37
CA VAL A 115 -11.04 -3.41 -10.95
C VAL A 115 -9.61 -3.36 -10.40
N VAL A 116 -8.66 -3.92 -11.13
CA VAL A 116 -7.23 -3.93 -10.74
C VAL A 116 -6.67 -2.51 -10.67
N LEU A 117 -7.05 -1.63 -11.60
CA LEU A 117 -6.62 -0.24 -11.60
C LEU A 117 -7.19 0.55 -10.41
N ALA A 118 -8.38 0.20 -9.95
CA ALA A 118 -9.08 0.91 -8.86
C ALA A 118 -8.64 0.46 -7.46
N GLU A 119 -7.88 -0.64 -7.35
CA GLU A 119 -7.28 -1.14 -6.10
C GLU A 119 -6.01 -0.39 -5.74
#